data_abb4eaccd689359b6a25ce3991660620
#
_entry.id   abb4eaccd689359b6a25ce3991660620
#
_cell.length_a   1.000
_cell.length_b   1.000
_cell.length_c   1.000
_cell.angle_alpha   90.00
_cell.angle_beta   90.00
_cell.angle_gamma   90.00
#
_symmetry.space_group_name_H-M   'P 1'
#
loop_
_entity.id
_entity.type
_entity.pdbx_description
1 polymer ?
#
loop_
_entity_poly.entity_id
_entity_poly.type
_entity_poly.pdbx_seq_one_letter_code
_entity_poly.pdbx_strand_id
1 'polypeptide(L)'
;SRIILAIHSTDKCIGFALRELNQNNYIERFFIKAFDKDLSNNLIEDLSLFIKKNSSFQLIERIVITVGPSNFNASRLIVTCSKSLSQQINCSLDNYSNFQIIANRLIANKNKFDLQNNKTFWIINKLKNRGFIAGKYSIEFKNNTTKELIRPKLYSDLEQDSTFYEIKFNIKEELKELLDLSYLNYKNHIVNSWENVFPIYPISPVN
;
A
#
# COMPACT_ATOMS: atom_id res chain seq x y z
N SER A 1 16.81 -10.78 -14.29
CA SER A 1 15.33 -10.69 -14.34
C SER A 1 14.87 -9.32 -13.94
N ARG A 2 13.84 -8.82 -14.63
CA ARG A 2 13.11 -7.60 -14.23
C ARG A 2 12.41 -7.84 -12.91
N ILE A 3 12.21 -6.77 -12.11
CA ILE A 3 11.62 -6.84 -10.78
C ILE A 3 10.48 -5.84 -10.59
N ILE A 4 9.59 -6.18 -9.66
CA ILE A 4 8.66 -5.25 -9.02
C ILE A 4 9.20 -4.92 -7.64
N LEU A 5 9.26 -3.64 -7.30
CA LEU A 5 9.65 -3.13 -5.99
C LEU A 5 8.43 -2.58 -5.26
N ALA A 6 8.12 -3.12 -4.09
CA ALA A 6 7.09 -2.59 -3.18
C ALA A 6 7.73 -1.83 -2.02
N ILE A 7 7.14 -0.69 -1.67
CA ILE A 7 7.53 0.14 -0.51
C ILE A 7 6.27 0.48 0.28
N HIS A 8 6.28 0.16 1.56
CA HIS A 8 5.08 0.26 2.41
C HIS A 8 5.44 0.65 3.84
N SER A 9 4.52 1.32 4.50
CA SER A 9 4.60 1.57 5.93
C SER A 9 3.27 1.30 6.62
N THR A 10 3.37 0.82 7.85
CA THR A 10 2.26 0.71 8.80
C THR A 10 2.38 1.81 9.85
N ASP A 11 1.62 1.71 10.92
CA ASP A 11 1.76 2.58 12.10
C ASP A 11 3.09 2.40 12.84
N LYS A 12 3.72 1.20 12.74
CA LYS A 12 4.90 0.81 13.53
C LYS A 12 6.14 0.45 12.72
N CYS A 13 5.98 0.15 11.44
CA CYS A 13 7.04 -0.43 10.62
C CYS A 13 7.10 0.20 9.23
N ILE A 14 8.28 0.14 8.64
CA ILE A 14 8.50 0.32 7.21
C ILE A 14 8.97 -0.99 6.60
N GLY A 15 8.60 -1.26 5.36
CA GLY A 15 9.01 -2.47 4.67
C GLY A 15 9.22 -2.26 3.17
N PHE A 16 10.12 -3.05 2.64
CA PHE A 16 10.37 -3.21 1.22
C PHE A 16 10.17 -4.65 0.83
N ALA A 17 9.69 -4.86 -0.37
CA ALA A 17 9.64 -6.20 -0.96
C ALA A 17 10.03 -6.14 -2.43
N LEU A 18 10.58 -7.22 -2.92
CA LEU A 18 10.99 -7.37 -4.30
C LEU A 18 10.47 -8.71 -4.81
N ARG A 19 9.91 -8.69 -6.02
CA ARG A 19 9.53 -9.89 -6.75
C ARG A 19 10.19 -9.90 -8.12
N GLU A 20 10.89 -10.99 -8.45
CA GLU A 20 11.40 -11.21 -9.79
C GLU A 20 10.29 -11.63 -10.74
N LEU A 21 10.26 -11.04 -11.95
CA LEU A 21 9.29 -11.34 -13.00
C LEU A 21 9.74 -12.54 -13.85
N ASN A 22 9.90 -13.71 -13.21
CA ASN A 22 10.22 -14.96 -13.89
C ASN A 22 8.96 -15.80 -14.12
N GLN A 23 8.94 -16.57 -15.21
CA GLN A 23 7.72 -17.25 -15.69
C GLN A 23 7.21 -18.39 -14.79
N ASN A 24 8.03 -19.00 -13.94
CA ASN A 24 7.65 -20.28 -13.30
C ASN A 24 7.75 -20.32 -11.76
N ASN A 25 8.50 -19.43 -11.12
CA ASN A 25 8.59 -19.35 -9.67
C ASN A 25 8.89 -17.92 -9.24
N TYR A 26 8.04 -17.36 -8.41
CA TYR A 26 8.27 -16.01 -7.86
C TYR A 26 9.36 -16.07 -6.78
N ILE A 27 10.50 -15.46 -7.08
CA ILE A 27 11.50 -15.20 -6.04
C ILE A 27 11.12 -13.87 -5.39
N GLU A 28 10.84 -13.92 -4.09
CA GLU A 28 10.51 -12.75 -3.29
C GLU A 28 11.56 -12.51 -2.22
N ARG A 29 11.84 -11.24 -1.95
CA ARG A 29 12.72 -10.79 -0.87
C ARG A 29 12.03 -9.70 -0.08
N PHE A 30 12.25 -9.68 1.23
CA PHE A 30 11.60 -8.75 2.16
C PHE A 30 12.64 -8.11 3.05
N PHE A 31 12.39 -6.84 3.37
CA PHE A 31 13.06 -6.08 4.42
C PHE A 31 12.00 -5.39 5.26
N ILE A 32 12.00 -5.62 6.56
CA ILE A 32 11.03 -5.03 7.50
C ILE A 32 11.79 -4.47 8.67
N LYS A 33 11.51 -3.21 9.02
CA LYS A 33 12.16 -2.50 10.12
C LYS A 33 11.13 -1.72 10.92
N ALA A 34 11.19 -1.84 12.24
CA ALA A 34 10.43 -0.98 13.13
C ALA A 34 10.91 0.48 13.02
N PHE A 35 10.01 1.43 13.20
CA PHE A 35 10.38 2.85 13.24
C PHE A 35 11.34 3.15 14.38
N ASP A 36 12.37 3.92 14.05
CA ASP A 36 13.26 4.57 15.00
C ASP A 36 13.14 6.10 14.87
N LYS A 37 13.91 6.83 15.67
CA LYS A 37 13.89 8.31 15.68
C LYS A 37 14.46 8.95 14.41
N ASP A 38 15.23 8.18 13.61
CA ASP A 38 15.98 8.69 12.46
C ASP A 38 15.45 8.14 11.11
N LEU A 39 14.13 7.93 11.01
CA LEU A 39 13.48 7.37 9.82
C LEU A 39 13.90 8.09 8.53
N SER A 40 13.95 9.43 8.52
CA SER A 40 14.25 10.22 7.34
C SER A 40 15.69 10.02 6.82
N ASN A 41 16.64 9.76 7.72
CA ASN A 41 18.04 9.57 7.36
C ASN A 41 18.33 8.17 6.83
N ASN A 42 17.54 7.17 7.25
CA ASN A 42 17.83 5.76 6.98
C ASN A 42 17.01 5.16 5.83
N LEU A 43 15.87 5.77 5.44
CA LEU A 43 14.98 5.19 4.42
C LEU A 43 15.69 4.99 3.08
N ILE A 44 16.33 6.02 2.55
CA ILE A 44 17.01 5.97 1.23
C ILE A 44 18.20 5.04 1.28
N GLU A 45 18.97 5.07 2.37
CA GLU A 45 20.11 4.18 2.55
C GLU A 45 19.66 2.70 2.66
N ASP A 46 18.68 2.41 3.50
CA ASP A 46 18.13 1.06 3.67
C ASP A 46 17.56 0.52 2.34
N LEU A 47 16.82 1.36 1.60
CA LEU A 47 16.26 0.99 0.29
C LEU A 47 17.37 0.71 -0.73
N SER A 48 18.39 1.57 -0.78
CA SER A 48 19.53 1.40 -1.68
C SER A 48 20.30 0.12 -1.39
N LEU A 49 20.57 -0.16 -0.12
CA LEU A 49 21.24 -1.41 0.30
C LEU A 49 20.40 -2.65 -0.03
N PHE A 50 19.08 -2.58 0.22
CA PHE A 50 18.17 -3.68 -0.10
C PHE A 50 18.15 -4.00 -1.60
N ILE A 51 18.04 -2.97 -2.44
CA ILE A 51 18.03 -3.15 -3.89
C ILE A 51 19.37 -3.70 -4.38
N LYS A 52 20.49 -3.12 -3.97
CA LYS A 52 21.84 -3.56 -4.38
C LYS A 52 22.17 -4.99 -3.94
N LYS A 53 21.69 -5.40 -2.78
CA LYS A 53 21.90 -6.76 -2.25
C LYS A 53 21.14 -7.82 -3.04
N ASN A 54 19.95 -7.49 -3.55
CA ASN A 54 19.02 -8.46 -4.13
C ASN A 54 18.85 -8.33 -5.64
N SER A 55 19.20 -7.17 -6.24
CA SER A 55 19.00 -6.86 -7.65
C SER A 55 19.80 -5.62 -8.07
N SER A 56 19.27 -4.84 -9.00
CA SER A 56 19.80 -3.53 -9.38
C SER A 56 18.67 -2.55 -9.75
N PHE A 57 18.94 -1.26 -9.67
CA PHE A 57 17.97 -0.22 -10.02
C PHE A 57 17.49 -0.31 -11.47
N GLN A 58 18.38 -0.68 -12.39
CA GLN A 58 18.09 -0.80 -13.82
C GLN A 58 17.10 -1.93 -14.14
N LEU A 59 16.93 -2.89 -13.25
CA LEU A 59 16.02 -4.01 -13.42
C LEU A 59 14.61 -3.74 -12.88
N ILE A 60 14.39 -2.59 -12.25
CA ILE A 60 13.06 -2.23 -11.73
C ILE A 60 12.13 -1.92 -12.91
N GLU A 61 11.12 -2.77 -13.08
CA GLU A 61 10.05 -2.61 -14.08
C GLU A 61 8.92 -1.74 -13.57
N ARG A 62 8.57 -1.91 -12.29
CA ARG A 62 7.49 -1.21 -11.61
C ARG A 62 7.84 -0.96 -10.16
N ILE A 63 7.34 0.16 -9.64
CA ILE A 63 7.32 0.44 -8.20
C ILE A 63 5.86 0.47 -7.76
N VAL A 64 5.56 -0.13 -6.62
CA VAL A 64 4.23 -0.09 -6.00
C VAL A 64 4.34 0.34 -4.55
N ILE A 65 3.53 1.30 -4.16
CA ILE A 65 3.58 1.91 -2.83
C ILE A 65 2.22 2.05 -2.19
N THR A 66 2.19 2.20 -0.88
CA THR A 66 1.06 2.77 -0.17
C THR A 66 1.31 4.26 0.08
N VAL A 67 0.22 5.03 0.02
CA VAL A 67 0.24 6.49 0.16
C VAL A 67 -0.38 6.98 1.48
N GLY A 68 -0.60 6.08 2.41
CA GLY A 68 -1.27 6.35 3.68
C GLY A 68 -2.77 6.01 3.64
N PRO A 69 -3.50 6.32 4.69
CA PRO A 69 -3.03 6.90 5.94
C PRO A 69 -2.36 5.85 6.85
N SER A 70 -1.22 6.18 7.38
CA SER A 70 -0.48 5.40 8.38
C SER A 70 0.41 6.34 9.20
N ASN A 71 1.70 6.09 9.32
CA ASN A 71 2.63 7.08 9.84
C ASN A 71 2.81 8.22 8.82
N PHE A 72 2.50 9.44 9.21
CA PHE A 72 2.52 10.63 8.34
C PHE A 72 3.90 10.87 7.70
N ASN A 73 4.95 10.86 8.51
CA ASN A 73 6.32 11.10 8.01
C ASN A 73 6.79 10.00 7.06
N ALA A 74 6.49 8.75 7.39
CA ALA A 74 6.84 7.61 6.55
C ALA A 74 6.10 7.65 5.20
N SER A 75 4.80 7.89 5.19
CA SER A 75 4.00 8.00 3.94
C SER A 75 4.52 9.09 3.03
N ARG A 76 4.85 10.25 3.58
CA ARG A 76 5.39 11.38 2.84
C ARG A 76 6.77 11.08 2.23
N LEU A 77 7.65 10.44 2.99
CA LEU A 77 8.98 10.03 2.51
C LEU A 77 8.89 8.95 1.43
N ILE A 78 8.03 7.96 1.61
CA ILE A 78 7.80 6.90 0.62
C ILE A 78 7.32 7.50 -0.70
N VAL A 79 6.34 8.39 -0.67
CA VAL A 79 5.81 9.04 -1.88
C VAL A 79 6.90 9.86 -2.57
N THR A 80 7.63 10.70 -1.83
CA THR A 80 8.68 11.55 -2.41
C THR A 80 9.80 10.73 -3.04
N CYS A 81 10.31 9.75 -2.30
CA CYS A 81 11.38 8.87 -2.78
C CYS A 81 10.95 8.04 -4.00
N SER A 82 9.75 7.48 -3.97
CA SER A 82 9.21 6.63 -5.04
C SER A 82 8.93 7.41 -6.31
N LYS A 83 8.40 8.63 -6.22
CA LYS A 83 8.21 9.53 -7.37
C LYS A 83 9.54 9.88 -8.02
N SER A 84 10.53 10.27 -7.24
CA SER A 84 11.86 10.60 -7.73
C SER A 84 12.52 9.40 -8.43
N LEU A 85 12.45 8.23 -7.81
CA LEU A 85 13.02 7.01 -8.39
C LEU A 85 12.29 6.59 -9.67
N SER A 86 10.97 6.59 -9.66
CA SER A 86 10.15 6.27 -10.84
C SER A 86 10.45 7.19 -12.02
N GLN A 87 10.61 8.49 -11.75
CA GLN A 87 10.97 9.47 -12.76
C GLN A 87 12.38 9.23 -13.33
N GLN A 88 13.36 8.97 -12.47
CA GLN A 88 14.75 8.77 -12.88
C GLN A 88 14.94 7.51 -13.72
N ILE A 89 14.30 6.41 -13.39
CA ILE A 89 14.44 5.15 -14.11
C ILE A 89 13.33 4.91 -15.14
N ASN A 90 12.39 5.86 -15.27
CA ASN A 90 11.26 5.82 -16.19
C ASN A 90 10.45 4.52 -16.09
N CYS A 91 10.02 4.17 -14.88
CA CYS A 91 9.18 3.01 -14.63
C CYS A 91 7.78 3.39 -14.16
N SER A 92 6.83 2.45 -14.22
CA SER A 92 5.49 2.64 -13.69
C SER A 92 5.50 2.76 -12.17
N LEU A 93 4.66 3.65 -11.63
CA LEU A 93 4.42 3.82 -10.20
C LEU A 93 2.96 3.54 -9.85
N ASP A 94 2.72 2.33 -9.33
CA ASP A 94 1.41 1.95 -8.80
C ASP A 94 1.25 2.44 -7.37
N ASN A 95 0.08 2.94 -7.01
CA ASN A 95 -0.18 3.41 -5.65
C ASN A 95 -1.56 3.03 -5.15
N TYR A 96 -1.66 2.77 -3.86
CA TYR A 96 -2.89 2.37 -3.17
C TYR A 96 -2.94 3.03 -1.80
N SER A 97 -4.14 3.29 -1.28
CA SER A 97 -4.27 3.62 0.13
C SER A 97 -3.92 2.41 1.00
N ASN A 98 -3.44 2.64 2.20
CA ASN A 98 -3.23 1.56 3.17
C ASN A 98 -4.53 0.80 3.45
N PHE A 99 -5.67 1.50 3.48
CA PHE A 99 -6.97 0.91 3.75
C PHE A 99 -7.44 0.00 2.61
N GLN A 100 -7.14 0.34 1.36
CA GLN A 100 -7.45 -0.53 0.21
C GLN A 100 -6.68 -1.85 0.26
N ILE A 101 -5.41 -1.82 0.63
CA ILE A 101 -4.60 -3.04 0.78
C ILE A 101 -5.17 -3.94 1.89
N ILE A 102 -5.59 -3.35 2.99
CA ILE A 102 -6.25 -4.08 4.09
C ILE A 102 -7.60 -4.63 3.63
N ALA A 103 -8.39 -3.86 2.87
CA ALA A 103 -9.65 -4.32 2.30
C ALA A 103 -9.44 -5.53 1.37
N ASN A 104 -8.45 -5.50 0.49
CA ASN A 104 -8.12 -6.63 -0.39
C ASN A 104 -7.76 -7.89 0.40
N ARG A 105 -6.96 -7.75 1.44
CA ARG A 105 -6.60 -8.88 2.31
C ARG A 105 -7.79 -9.45 3.06
N LEU A 106 -8.70 -8.58 3.49
CA LEU A 106 -9.92 -8.99 4.18
C LEU A 106 -10.78 -9.87 3.29
N ILE A 107 -11.03 -9.48 2.05
CA ILE A 107 -11.84 -10.27 1.11
C ILE A 107 -11.15 -11.56 0.66
N ALA A 108 -9.82 -11.60 0.64
CA ALA A 108 -9.06 -12.82 0.35
C ALA A 108 -9.24 -13.88 1.45
N ASN A 109 -9.58 -13.48 2.68
CA ASN A 109 -9.85 -14.38 3.80
C ASN A 109 -11.33 -14.74 3.86
N LYS A 110 -11.75 -15.64 2.97
CA LYS A 110 -13.17 -16.06 2.79
C LYS A 110 -13.87 -16.52 4.06
N ASN A 111 -13.15 -16.98 5.07
CA ASN A 111 -13.74 -17.48 6.33
C ASN A 111 -14.17 -16.36 7.29
N LYS A 112 -13.76 -15.13 7.05
CA LYS A 112 -14.04 -13.98 7.92
C LYS A 112 -14.96 -12.95 7.28
N PHE A 113 -15.27 -13.10 6.00
CA PHE A 113 -16.03 -12.13 5.23
C PHE A 113 -17.27 -12.76 4.62
N ASP A 114 -18.45 -12.23 4.97
CA ASP A 114 -19.71 -12.63 4.34
C ASP A 114 -19.86 -11.94 2.98
N LEU A 115 -19.35 -12.59 1.94
CA LEU A 115 -19.39 -12.10 0.57
C LEU A 115 -20.80 -12.02 -0.03
N GLN A 116 -21.77 -12.74 0.54
CA GLN A 116 -23.12 -12.83 -0.05
C GLN A 116 -23.98 -11.62 0.30
N ASN A 117 -23.74 -11.00 1.46
CA ASN A 117 -24.59 -9.93 1.98
C ASN A 117 -23.97 -8.54 1.88
N ASN A 118 -22.67 -8.41 1.63
CA ASN A 118 -21.97 -7.13 1.67
C ASN A 118 -21.29 -6.80 0.34
N LYS A 119 -21.99 -6.07 -0.53
CA LYS A 119 -21.39 -5.52 -1.76
C LYS A 119 -20.43 -4.37 -1.49
N THR A 120 -20.65 -3.64 -0.39
CA THR A 120 -19.79 -2.53 0.05
C THR A 120 -19.53 -2.61 1.55
N PHE A 121 -18.38 -2.11 1.98
CA PHE A 121 -17.97 -2.11 3.39
C PHE A 121 -16.98 -0.98 3.65
N TRP A 122 -16.79 -0.66 4.92
CA TRP A 122 -15.86 0.35 5.38
C TRP A 122 -14.68 -0.30 6.09
N ILE A 123 -13.49 0.24 5.84
CA ILE A 123 -12.32 0.04 6.71
C ILE A 123 -12.18 1.27 7.57
N ILE A 124 -12.08 1.09 8.87
CA ILE A 124 -12.04 2.18 9.85
C ILE A 124 -10.83 2.09 10.77
N ASN A 125 -10.35 3.25 11.20
CA ASN A 125 -9.39 3.40 12.27
C ASN A 125 -9.93 4.42 13.27
N LYS A 126 -10.24 3.96 14.49
CA LYS A 126 -10.72 4.82 15.57
C LYS A 126 -9.59 5.67 16.11
N LEU A 127 -9.83 6.97 16.22
CA LEU A 127 -8.90 7.93 16.82
C LEU A 127 -9.39 8.32 18.21
N LYS A 128 -8.46 8.35 19.16
CA LYS A 128 -8.79 8.77 20.51
C LYS A 128 -9.27 10.23 20.50
N ASN A 129 -10.54 10.45 20.87
CA ASN A 129 -11.20 11.77 20.99
C ASN A 129 -11.28 12.59 19.68
N ARG A 130 -11.16 11.97 18.51
CA ARG A 130 -11.15 12.67 17.21
C ARG A 130 -12.07 12.07 16.14
N GLY A 131 -12.86 11.03 16.47
CA GLY A 131 -13.70 10.33 15.49
C GLY A 131 -12.97 9.17 14.81
N PHE A 132 -13.19 9.01 13.50
CA PHE A 132 -12.70 7.86 12.73
C PHE A 132 -12.02 8.32 11.44
N ILE A 133 -10.95 7.65 11.07
CA ILE A 133 -10.52 7.63 9.67
C ILE A 133 -11.20 6.44 9.02
N ALA A 134 -11.90 6.65 7.91
CA ALA A 134 -12.63 5.59 7.23
C ALA A 134 -12.54 5.73 5.70
N GLY A 135 -12.46 4.60 5.03
CA GLY A 135 -12.56 4.47 3.58
C GLY A 135 -13.63 3.44 3.21
N LYS A 136 -14.31 3.63 2.08
CA LYS A 136 -15.37 2.74 1.59
C LYS A 136 -14.94 1.98 0.35
N TYR A 137 -15.26 0.70 0.32
CA TYR A 137 -14.81 -0.24 -0.70
C TYR A 137 -15.96 -1.08 -1.23
N SER A 138 -15.90 -1.42 -2.51
CA SER A 138 -16.72 -2.47 -3.12
C SER A 138 -15.85 -3.65 -3.55
N ILE A 139 -16.46 -4.83 -3.65
CA ILE A 139 -15.78 -6.05 -4.08
C ILE A 139 -15.81 -6.14 -5.60
N GLU A 140 -14.66 -6.36 -6.21
CA GLU A 140 -14.53 -6.73 -7.61
C GLU A 140 -14.28 -8.24 -7.75
N PHE A 141 -15.34 -8.98 -7.97
CA PHE A 141 -15.32 -10.44 -7.98
C PHE A 141 -14.42 -11.03 -9.09
N LYS A 142 -14.31 -10.37 -10.22
CA LYS A 142 -13.52 -10.85 -11.36
C LYS A 142 -12.04 -11.04 -11.02
N ASN A 143 -11.46 -10.12 -10.25
CA ASN A 143 -10.04 -10.12 -9.91
C ASN A 143 -9.78 -10.46 -8.44
N ASN A 144 -10.83 -10.69 -7.64
CA ASN A 144 -10.75 -10.86 -6.19
C ASN A 144 -10.02 -9.67 -5.52
N THR A 145 -10.35 -8.48 -5.97
CA THR A 145 -9.81 -7.20 -5.50
C THR A 145 -10.92 -6.28 -5.03
N THR A 146 -10.59 -5.10 -4.55
CA THR A 146 -11.55 -4.07 -4.18
C THR A 146 -11.42 -2.84 -5.07
N LYS A 147 -12.54 -2.10 -5.21
CA LYS A 147 -12.55 -0.75 -5.72
C LYS A 147 -12.71 0.21 -4.56
N GLU A 148 -11.87 1.23 -4.48
CA GLU A 148 -11.98 2.31 -3.50
C GLU A 148 -13.06 3.30 -3.94
N LEU A 149 -14.20 3.28 -3.24
CA LEU A 149 -15.33 4.18 -3.52
C LEU A 149 -15.15 5.53 -2.84
N ILE A 150 -14.62 5.51 -1.61
CA ILE A 150 -14.28 6.69 -0.83
C ILE A 150 -12.89 6.49 -0.27
N ARG A 151 -11.98 7.39 -0.61
CA ARG A 151 -10.65 7.43 -0.03
C ARG A 151 -10.72 7.69 1.47
N PRO A 152 -9.77 7.19 2.26
CA PRO A 152 -9.75 7.45 3.70
C PRO A 152 -9.83 8.93 4.05
N LYS A 153 -10.82 9.26 4.89
CA LYS A 153 -11.11 10.61 5.41
C LYS A 153 -11.43 10.54 6.88
N LEU A 154 -11.40 11.72 7.53
CA LEU A 154 -11.85 11.88 8.91
C LEU A 154 -13.38 12.05 8.96
N TYR A 155 -14.02 11.28 9.83
CA TYR A 155 -15.45 11.33 10.13
C TYR A 155 -15.67 11.50 11.64
N SER A 156 -16.64 12.31 12.03
CA SER A 156 -17.11 12.39 13.42
C SER A 156 -18.04 11.22 13.76
N ASP A 157 -18.88 10.82 12.81
CA ASP A 157 -19.83 9.73 12.90
C ASP A 157 -19.89 8.95 11.59
N LEU A 158 -20.32 7.69 11.66
CA LEU A 158 -20.51 6.81 10.52
C LEU A 158 -21.97 6.36 10.42
N GLU A 159 -22.44 6.09 9.20
CA GLU A 159 -23.81 5.61 8.94
C GLU A 159 -24.12 4.33 9.74
N GLN A 160 -25.28 4.29 10.43
CA GLN A 160 -25.62 3.23 11.37
C GLN A 160 -25.80 1.84 10.74
N ASP A 161 -26.18 1.78 9.46
CA ASP A 161 -26.49 0.52 8.77
C ASP A 161 -25.34 -0.03 7.92
N SER A 162 -24.13 0.47 8.12
CA SER A 162 -22.97 0.07 7.33
C SER A 162 -22.16 -1.04 7.99
N THR A 163 -21.54 -1.88 7.16
CA THR A 163 -20.59 -2.89 7.62
C THR A 163 -19.20 -2.27 7.77
N PHE A 164 -18.61 -2.44 8.95
CA PHE A 164 -17.31 -1.88 9.31
C PHE A 164 -16.32 -2.96 9.73
N TYR A 165 -15.06 -2.77 9.32
CA TYR A 165 -13.94 -3.57 9.79
C TYR A 165 -12.83 -2.65 10.29
N GLU A 166 -12.38 -2.87 11.51
CA GLU A 166 -11.25 -2.12 12.06
C GLU A 166 -9.95 -2.50 11.37
N ILE A 167 -9.12 -1.50 11.14
CA ILE A 167 -7.79 -1.66 10.54
C ILE A 167 -6.93 -2.56 11.42
N LYS A 168 -6.28 -3.54 10.79
CA LYS A 168 -5.32 -4.43 11.43
C LYS A 168 -4.14 -4.65 10.50
N PHE A 169 -3.01 -4.06 10.85
CA PHE A 169 -1.82 -4.12 10.04
C PHE A 169 -1.10 -5.47 10.14
N ASN A 170 -0.63 -5.95 9.00
CA ASN A 170 0.36 -7.01 8.87
C ASN A 170 1.25 -6.67 7.68
N ILE A 171 2.42 -6.10 7.94
CA ILE A 171 3.27 -5.50 6.91
C ILE A 171 3.70 -6.50 5.84
N LYS A 172 4.06 -7.72 6.22
CA LYS A 172 4.51 -8.73 5.26
C LYS A 172 3.41 -9.16 4.31
N GLU A 173 2.21 -9.40 4.83
CA GLU A 173 1.04 -9.76 4.01
C GLU A 173 0.62 -8.60 3.10
N GLU A 174 0.73 -7.37 3.58
CA GLU A 174 0.42 -6.17 2.80
C GLU A 174 1.44 -5.93 1.69
N LEU A 175 2.72 -6.17 1.95
CA LEU A 175 3.76 -6.13 0.92
C LEU A 175 3.51 -7.17 -0.19
N LYS A 176 3.10 -8.39 0.17
CA LYS A 176 2.73 -9.42 -0.81
C LYS A 176 1.53 -8.98 -1.66
N GLU A 177 0.52 -8.39 -1.04
CA GLU A 177 -0.65 -7.87 -1.74
C GLU A 177 -0.29 -6.77 -2.73
N LEU A 178 0.60 -5.84 -2.34
CA LEU A 178 1.12 -4.82 -3.24
C LEU A 178 1.85 -5.42 -4.46
N LEU A 179 2.68 -6.43 -4.23
CA LEU A 179 3.36 -7.14 -5.32
C LEU A 179 2.37 -7.83 -6.26
N ASP A 180 1.31 -8.45 -5.72
CA ASP A 180 0.26 -9.12 -6.51
C ASP A 180 -0.52 -8.12 -7.37
N LEU A 181 -0.91 -6.97 -6.81
CA LEU A 181 -1.61 -5.92 -7.54
C LEU A 181 -0.76 -5.32 -8.65
N SER A 182 0.50 -5.04 -8.38
CA SER A 182 1.42 -4.50 -9.37
C SER A 182 1.72 -5.52 -10.47
N TYR A 183 1.83 -6.79 -10.13
CA TYR A 183 1.98 -7.87 -11.11
C TYR A 183 0.74 -8.02 -12.00
N LEU A 184 -0.46 -7.87 -11.44
CA LEU A 184 -1.71 -7.84 -12.22
C LEU A 184 -1.71 -6.67 -13.21
N ASN A 185 -1.30 -5.48 -12.79
CA ASN A 185 -1.13 -4.32 -13.67
C ASN A 185 -0.09 -4.58 -14.77
N TYR A 186 1.03 -5.22 -14.43
CA TYR A 186 2.05 -5.61 -15.40
C TYR A 186 1.48 -6.55 -16.46
N LYS A 187 0.75 -7.59 -16.07
CA LYS A 187 0.12 -8.55 -17.00
C LYS A 187 -0.93 -7.89 -17.90
N ASN A 188 -1.62 -6.90 -17.40
CA ASN A 188 -2.65 -6.17 -18.14
C ASN A 188 -2.09 -4.97 -18.92
N HIS A 189 -0.78 -4.79 -18.97
CA HIS A 189 -0.10 -3.68 -19.65
C HIS A 189 -0.55 -2.29 -19.18
N ILE A 190 -0.94 -2.17 -17.91
CA ILE A 190 -1.33 -0.90 -17.29
C ILE A 190 -0.05 -0.17 -16.88
N VAL A 191 0.09 1.07 -17.35
CA VAL A 191 1.19 1.96 -16.99
C VAL A 191 0.63 3.12 -16.18
N ASN A 192 1.20 3.37 -15.00
CA ASN A 192 0.80 4.47 -14.13
C ASN A 192 1.94 5.49 -14.00
N SER A 193 1.61 6.77 -14.21
CA SER A 193 2.56 7.87 -14.05
C SER A 193 2.74 8.23 -12.58
N TRP A 194 3.94 8.70 -12.24
CA TRP A 194 4.26 9.27 -10.93
C TRP A 194 3.57 10.61 -10.65
N GLU A 195 3.09 11.32 -11.68
CA GLU A 195 2.63 12.72 -11.60
C GLU A 195 1.46 12.92 -10.63
N ASN A 196 0.52 11.98 -10.58
CA ASN A 196 -0.70 12.07 -9.77
C ASN A 196 -0.63 11.28 -8.45
N VAL A 197 0.57 10.93 -8.00
CA VAL A 197 0.78 10.20 -6.75
C VAL A 197 1.04 11.19 -5.62
N PHE A 198 0.15 11.21 -4.62
CA PHE A 198 0.21 12.11 -3.46
C PHE A 198 -0.11 11.36 -2.17
N PRO A 199 0.50 11.76 -1.04
CA PRO A 199 0.13 11.20 0.26
C PRO A 199 -1.31 11.55 0.62
N ILE A 200 -1.98 10.65 1.36
CA ILE A 200 -3.30 10.91 1.95
C ILE A 200 -3.10 11.51 3.34
N TYR A 201 -3.63 12.69 3.54
CA TYR A 201 -3.63 13.41 4.82
C TYR A 201 -5.07 13.56 5.34
N PRO A 202 -5.61 12.55 6.06
CA PRO A 202 -6.99 12.61 6.53
C PRO A 202 -7.17 13.59 7.69
N ILE A 203 -6.07 13.98 8.34
CA ILE A 203 -6.03 14.96 9.42
C ILE A 203 -4.99 16.01 9.04
N SER A 204 -5.33 17.30 9.22
CA SER A 204 -4.36 18.37 9.01
C SER A 204 -3.15 18.18 9.94
N PRO A 205 -1.92 18.22 9.43
CA PRO A 205 -0.72 18.12 10.25
C PRO A 205 -0.48 19.36 11.11
N VAL A 206 -1.25 20.43 10.85
CA VAL A 206 -1.13 21.72 11.57
C VAL A 206 -2.42 21.97 12.34
N ASN A 207 -2.37 21.74 13.64
CA ASN A 207 -3.23 22.33 14.66
C ASN A 207 -2.35 22.80 15.78
#